data_2325e2693a9feb1f272e14a3a6e57456
#
_entry.id   2325e2693a9feb1f272e14a3a6e57456
#
_cell.length_a   1.000
_cell.length_b   1.000
_cell.length_c   1.000
_cell.angle_alpha   90.00
_cell.angle_beta   90.00
_cell.angle_gamma   90.00
#
_symmetry.space_group_name_H-M   'P 1'
#
loop_
_entity.id
_entity.type
_entity.pdbx_description
1 polymer ?
#
loop_
_entity_poly.entity_id
_entity_poly.type
_entity_poly.pdbx_seq_one_letter_code
_entity_poly.pdbx_strand_id
1 'polypeptide(L)'
;MTMMLAFGASWLGAVWFWRSTNRVPATDDLVLYLLVLPLALLAAFWLGRKIYSGISMPAAAATSTAAAQPAAPVAPPRGPSLSLVAAAVRAPHGASPAELGATLAENKARPALDPELNDAYGYPVMSARIADIDADATRTEMSDWLAANHMAPHYSDEQWRALSAGSEVVVELSAYLGAHPLLELHAGQVARREPLSLPMLQLQPVWQADWKPEHRQAAALWFRHLVIQSGWPEDRITVAPERGAVDTEAGTVLARLLSNEPPALAMLVTCGSHLGTGSVERLENGGALFSANLPQGQIPGEGAAGLLLTDALQATLLGTGGEHPQLLAVSSGRLPHSADQSKRANAELLQELSAKALHDAGREASAIALISADTDHRTSRVMELMGVASEATPQLDPGVDIFSVGASCGNCGAVTWLTALAVARQEAESRKAVILCISNLDPFRRDVAVIGPAAAVPV
;
A
#
# COMPACT_ATOMS: atom_id res chain seq x y z
N MET A 1 27.44 4.40 8.27
CA MET A 1 28.40 3.84 7.31
C MET A 1 29.57 4.78 7.00
N THR A 2 29.34 6.06 6.66
CA THR A 2 30.38 7.08 6.38
C THR A 2 31.38 7.27 7.54
N MET A 3 30.92 7.24 8.79
CA MET A 3 31.78 7.41 9.98
C MET A 3 32.79 6.25 10.11
N MET A 4 32.38 5.01 9.97
CA MET A 4 33.26 3.84 9.99
C MET A 4 34.29 3.84 8.86
N LEU A 5 33.90 4.31 7.66
CA LEU A 5 34.82 4.43 6.53
C LEU A 5 35.88 5.51 6.73
N ALA A 6 35.50 6.66 7.30
CA ALA A 6 36.42 7.76 7.58
C ALA A 6 37.48 7.36 8.64
N PHE A 7 37.06 6.73 9.73
CA PHE A 7 37.97 6.20 10.75
C PHE A 7 38.84 5.06 10.23
N GLY A 8 38.27 4.11 9.50
CA GLY A 8 38.99 2.98 8.92
C GLY A 8 40.07 3.41 7.92
N ALA A 9 39.74 4.31 7.00
CA ALA A 9 40.67 4.83 6.01
C ALA A 9 41.79 5.67 6.67
N SER A 10 41.46 6.51 7.64
CA SER A 10 42.45 7.34 8.39
C SER A 10 43.41 6.43 9.18
N TRP A 11 42.91 5.40 9.87
CA TRP A 11 43.74 4.52 10.67
C TRP A 11 44.67 3.63 9.81
N LEU A 12 44.13 3.06 8.72
CA LEU A 12 44.91 2.30 7.77
C LEU A 12 46.03 3.14 7.11
N GLY A 13 45.67 4.40 6.73
CA GLY A 13 46.63 5.35 6.18
C GLY A 13 47.73 5.75 7.16
N ALA A 14 47.39 6.00 8.43
CA ALA A 14 48.35 6.35 9.48
C ALA A 14 49.29 5.15 9.79
N VAL A 15 48.78 3.96 9.94
CA VAL A 15 49.56 2.74 10.19
C VAL A 15 50.48 2.44 9.00
N TRP A 16 49.99 2.58 7.76
CA TRP A 16 50.79 2.38 6.54
C TRP A 16 51.94 3.45 6.49
N PHE A 17 51.65 4.71 6.76
CA PHE A 17 52.63 5.81 6.78
C PHE A 17 53.73 5.56 7.82
N TRP A 18 53.40 5.20 9.06
CA TRP A 18 54.37 4.92 10.10
C TRP A 18 55.24 3.69 9.78
N ARG A 19 54.64 2.68 9.18
CA ARG A 19 55.35 1.46 8.75
C ARG A 19 56.30 1.72 7.57
N SER A 20 55.88 2.57 6.62
CA SER A 20 56.69 2.90 5.44
C SER A 20 57.86 3.85 5.78
N THR A 21 57.71 4.70 6.78
CA THR A 21 58.72 5.65 7.20
C THR A 21 59.60 5.15 8.36
N ASN A 22 59.36 3.96 8.88
CA ASN A 22 60.03 3.32 10.02
C ASN A 22 60.08 4.24 11.27
N ARG A 23 59.06 5.06 11.47
CA ARG A 23 58.95 6.07 12.51
C ARG A 23 58.09 5.55 13.66
N VAL A 24 58.63 5.63 14.89
CA VAL A 24 57.86 5.30 16.10
C VAL A 24 56.96 6.52 16.42
N PRO A 25 55.63 6.38 16.41
CA PRO A 25 54.73 7.49 16.68
C PRO A 25 54.86 7.99 18.13
N ALA A 26 54.94 9.30 18.31
CA ALA A 26 54.80 9.95 19.62
C ALA A 26 53.35 10.01 20.07
N THR A 27 53.10 10.24 21.35
CA THR A 27 51.75 10.30 21.90
C THR A 27 50.86 11.36 21.18
N ASP A 28 51.48 12.47 20.78
CA ASP A 28 50.82 13.58 20.06
C ASP A 28 50.45 13.16 18.61
N ASP A 29 51.29 12.35 17.95
CA ASP A 29 51.01 11.80 16.63
C ASP A 29 49.83 10.85 16.68
N LEU A 30 49.66 10.06 17.73
CA LEU A 30 48.55 9.14 17.93
C LEU A 30 47.22 9.93 18.05
N VAL A 31 47.21 11.01 18.86
CA VAL A 31 46.02 11.85 19.01
C VAL A 31 45.68 12.54 17.70
N LEU A 32 46.68 13.06 16.99
CA LEU A 32 46.46 13.81 15.75
C LEU A 32 45.90 12.94 14.62
N TYR A 33 46.53 11.79 14.37
CA TYR A 33 46.18 10.95 13.21
C TYR A 33 45.02 9.95 13.47
N LEU A 34 44.82 9.50 14.71
CA LEU A 34 43.77 8.55 15.05
C LEU A 34 42.47 9.21 15.53
N LEU A 35 42.52 10.46 16.02
CA LEU A 35 41.33 11.13 16.54
C LEU A 35 41.03 12.43 15.77
N VAL A 36 42.00 13.38 15.70
CA VAL A 36 41.75 14.70 15.13
C VAL A 36 41.50 14.61 13.61
N LEU A 37 42.30 13.86 12.88
CA LEU A 37 42.21 13.74 11.43
C LEU A 37 40.87 13.15 10.96
N PRO A 38 40.37 11.99 11.49
CA PRO A 38 39.07 11.49 11.09
C PRO A 38 37.90 12.40 11.48
N LEU A 39 37.98 13.11 12.61
CA LEU A 39 36.97 14.11 13.00
C LEU A 39 36.97 15.32 12.07
N ALA A 40 38.15 15.81 11.66
CA ALA A 40 38.27 16.88 10.68
C ALA A 40 37.72 16.51 9.31
N LEU A 41 37.97 15.28 8.86
CA LEU A 41 37.40 14.73 7.61
C LEU A 41 35.88 14.63 7.67
N LEU A 42 35.32 14.18 8.79
CA LEU A 42 33.88 14.15 9.00
C LEU A 42 33.27 15.56 9.05
N ALA A 43 33.91 16.50 9.71
CA ALA A 43 33.48 17.91 9.76
C ALA A 43 33.51 18.52 8.35
N ALA A 44 34.62 18.32 7.60
CA ALA A 44 34.73 18.78 6.22
C ALA A 44 33.69 18.18 5.29
N PHE A 45 33.39 16.89 5.43
CA PHE A 45 32.31 16.21 4.69
C PHE A 45 30.95 16.81 5.03
N TRP A 46 30.65 17.04 6.30
CA TRP A 46 29.40 17.63 6.77
C TRP A 46 29.24 19.09 6.31
N LEU A 47 30.33 19.83 6.36
CA LEU A 47 30.38 21.23 5.88
C LEU A 47 30.23 21.29 4.35
N GLY A 48 30.93 20.40 3.63
CA GLY A 48 30.81 20.26 2.18
C GLY A 48 29.40 19.91 1.73
N ARG A 49 28.75 18.98 2.44
CA ARG A 49 27.34 18.62 2.18
C ARG A 49 26.40 19.81 2.45
N LYS A 50 26.65 20.58 3.51
CA LYS A 50 25.88 21.79 3.84
C LYS A 50 26.09 22.92 2.85
N ILE A 51 27.31 23.07 2.31
CA ILE A 51 27.63 24.05 1.25
C ILE A 51 27.02 23.58 -0.10
N TYR A 52 27.09 22.29 -0.43
CA TYR A 52 26.52 21.75 -1.66
C TYR A 52 24.98 21.83 -1.69
N SER A 53 24.31 21.65 -0.55
CA SER A 53 22.88 21.90 -0.42
C SER A 53 22.51 23.40 -0.37
N GLY A 54 23.48 24.29 -0.18
CA GLY A 54 23.31 25.73 -0.19
C GLY A 54 23.70 26.45 -1.49
N ILE A 55 24.29 25.74 -2.46
CA ILE A 55 24.59 26.26 -3.80
C ILE A 55 23.44 25.85 -4.78
N SER A 56 22.23 26.16 -4.41
CA SER A 56 21.18 26.47 -5.38
C SER A 56 21.21 27.98 -5.54
N MET A 57 21.47 28.44 -6.74
CA MET A 57 21.77 29.80 -7.16
C MET A 57 21.06 30.92 -6.37
N PRO A 58 21.73 32.03 -6.07
CA PRO A 58 21.07 33.21 -5.51
C PRO A 58 20.22 33.85 -6.60
N ALA A 59 18.91 33.66 -6.55
CA ALA A 59 17.97 34.57 -7.18
C ALA A 59 18.02 35.90 -6.37
N ALA A 60 18.19 37.01 -7.10
CA ALA A 60 18.27 38.34 -6.57
C ALA A 60 17.19 38.63 -5.54
N ALA A 61 17.60 39.24 -4.43
CA ALA A 61 16.72 39.70 -3.38
C ALA A 61 15.77 40.79 -3.90
N ALA A 62 14.53 40.37 -4.18
CA ALA A 62 13.39 41.26 -4.23
C ALA A 62 12.57 41.01 -2.96
N THR A 63 12.62 41.95 -2.04
CA THR A 63 11.67 42.05 -0.93
C THR A 63 10.26 42.14 -1.51
N SER A 64 9.55 41.04 -1.49
CA SER A 64 8.10 41.03 -1.67
C SER A 64 7.50 40.21 -0.53
N THR A 65 6.67 40.84 0.22
CA THR A 65 5.67 40.23 1.11
C THR A 65 5.00 39.07 0.41
N ALA A 66 5.35 37.85 0.84
CA ALA A 66 4.76 36.63 0.29
C ALA A 66 3.29 36.56 0.75
N ALA A 67 2.40 37.14 -0.06
CA ALA A 67 1.03 36.67 -0.13
C ALA A 67 1.10 35.23 -0.67
N ALA A 68 0.48 34.28 0.03
CA ALA A 68 0.34 32.92 -0.42
C ALA A 68 -0.19 32.91 -1.86
N GLN A 69 0.65 32.48 -2.81
CA GLN A 69 0.20 32.27 -4.18
C GLN A 69 -0.89 31.20 -4.14
N PRO A 70 -2.09 31.44 -4.69
CA PRO A 70 -3.07 30.41 -4.86
C PRO A 70 -2.44 29.27 -5.70
N ALA A 71 -2.56 28.05 -5.21
CA ALA A 71 -2.10 26.86 -5.93
C ALA A 71 -2.64 26.93 -7.36
N ALA A 72 -1.76 26.70 -8.34
CA ALA A 72 -2.18 26.69 -9.75
C ALA A 72 -3.36 25.71 -9.90
N PRO A 73 -4.41 26.05 -10.68
CA PRO A 73 -5.55 25.18 -10.85
C PRO A 73 -5.09 23.81 -11.36
N VAL A 74 -5.42 22.78 -10.58
CA VAL A 74 -5.04 21.39 -10.90
C VAL A 74 -5.76 21.02 -12.20
N ALA A 75 -4.99 20.69 -13.27
CA ALA A 75 -5.59 20.28 -14.53
C ALA A 75 -6.52 19.07 -14.32
N PRO A 76 -7.70 19.03 -14.96
CA PRO A 76 -8.58 17.88 -14.86
C PRO A 76 -7.91 16.61 -15.41
N PRO A 77 -8.28 15.40 -14.93
CA PRO A 77 -7.79 14.15 -15.49
C PRO A 77 -8.19 14.07 -16.98
N ARG A 78 -7.37 13.40 -17.79
CA ARG A 78 -7.63 13.21 -19.23
C ARG A 78 -8.64 12.09 -19.51
N GLY A 79 -8.99 11.30 -18.50
CA GLY A 79 -9.89 10.16 -18.56
C GLY A 79 -10.93 10.17 -17.42
N PRO A 80 -11.76 9.12 -17.32
CA PRO A 80 -12.69 8.95 -16.21
C PRO A 80 -11.91 8.85 -14.88
N SER A 81 -12.50 9.39 -13.82
CA SER A 81 -11.97 9.29 -12.47
C SER A 81 -13.05 8.83 -11.49
N LEU A 82 -12.64 8.16 -10.41
CA LEU A 82 -13.50 7.75 -9.32
C LEU A 82 -13.06 8.43 -8.03
N SER A 83 -14.02 8.94 -7.28
CA SER A 83 -13.77 9.47 -5.93
C SER A 83 -13.56 8.33 -4.94
N LEU A 84 -12.49 8.41 -4.15
CA LEU A 84 -12.18 7.50 -3.05
C LEU A 84 -12.79 8.06 -1.76
N VAL A 85 -14.07 7.80 -1.54
CA VAL A 85 -14.84 8.37 -0.41
C VAL A 85 -14.30 7.84 0.92
N ALA A 86 -14.09 6.55 1.00
CA ALA A 86 -13.55 5.92 2.21
C ALA A 86 -12.52 4.84 1.87
N ALA A 87 -11.66 4.57 2.83
CA ALA A 87 -10.75 3.42 2.83
C ALA A 87 -10.65 2.87 4.25
N ALA A 88 -10.62 1.55 4.36
CA ALA A 88 -10.45 0.84 5.63
C ALA A 88 -9.33 -0.19 5.50
N VAL A 89 -8.59 -0.38 6.59
CA VAL A 89 -7.45 -1.31 6.66
C VAL A 89 -7.48 -2.03 8.01
N ARG A 90 -7.12 -3.32 7.99
CA ARG A 90 -6.66 -4.08 9.14
C ARG A 90 -5.32 -4.67 8.79
N ALA A 91 -4.27 -4.16 9.41
CA ALA A 91 -2.88 -4.54 9.11
C ALA A 91 -2.07 -4.69 10.41
N PRO A 92 -0.93 -5.40 10.39
CA PRO A 92 -0.12 -5.67 11.58
C PRO A 92 0.32 -4.44 12.37
N HIS A 93 0.44 -3.30 11.72
CA HIS A 93 0.99 -2.07 12.30
C HIS A 93 0.02 -0.90 12.29
N GLY A 94 -1.26 -1.15 12.06
CA GLY A 94 -2.31 -0.14 12.12
C GLY A 94 -3.67 -0.69 11.74
N ALA A 95 -4.69 -0.33 12.51
CA ALA A 95 -6.07 -0.70 12.29
C ALA A 95 -6.80 0.28 11.35
N SER A 96 -6.12 1.31 10.87
CA SER A 96 -6.64 2.29 9.92
C SER A 96 -5.55 2.75 8.95
N PRO A 97 -5.92 3.32 7.78
CA PRO A 97 -4.94 3.88 6.83
C PRO A 97 -4.08 5.00 7.46
N ALA A 98 -4.65 5.81 8.34
CA ALA A 98 -3.96 6.91 9.02
C ALA A 98 -2.92 6.40 10.02
N GLU A 99 -3.28 5.43 10.85
CA GLU A 99 -2.39 4.82 11.83
C GLU A 99 -1.23 4.08 11.14
N LEU A 100 -1.55 3.28 10.13
CA LEU A 100 -0.52 2.57 9.36
C LEU A 100 0.41 3.57 8.64
N GLY A 101 -0.13 4.62 8.02
CA GLY A 101 0.65 5.66 7.36
C GLY A 101 1.63 6.35 8.32
N ALA A 102 1.18 6.68 9.54
CA ALA A 102 2.03 7.25 10.57
C ALA A 102 3.16 6.30 10.99
N THR A 103 2.84 5.01 11.20
CA THR A 103 3.83 4.00 11.59
C THR A 103 4.87 3.74 10.49
N LEU A 104 4.44 3.79 9.21
CA LEU A 104 5.34 3.71 8.05
C LEU A 104 6.26 4.94 7.98
N ALA A 105 5.72 6.15 8.15
CA ALA A 105 6.50 7.39 8.12
C ALA A 105 7.57 7.43 9.21
N GLU A 106 7.29 6.85 10.38
CA GLU A 106 8.24 6.74 11.48
C GLU A 106 9.24 5.57 11.33
N ASN A 107 9.13 4.75 10.27
CA ASN A 107 9.93 3.54 10.06
C ASN A 107 9.84 2.51 11.22
N LYS A 108 8.73 2.49 11.94
CA LYS A 108 8.47 1.58 13.07
C LYS A 108 7.78 0.28 12.66
N ALA A 109 7.09 0.27 11.53
CA ALA A 109 6.40 -0.90 11.02
C ALA A 109 7.39 -1.95 10.51
N ARG A 110 7.56 -3.06 11.22
CA ARG A 110 8.49 -4.14 10.85
C ARG A 110 7.91 -5.51 11.23
N PRO A 111 8.08 -6.53 10.38
CA PRO A 111 7.81 -7.91 10.74
C PRO A 111 8.62 -8.35 11.97
N ALA A 112 8.09 -9.31 12.72
CA ALA A 112 8.70 -9.86 13.91
C ALA A 112 8.72 -11.40 13.86
N LEU A 113 9.42 -12.02 14.80
CA LEU A 113 9.33 -13.48 14.98
C LEU A 113 7.91 -13.84 15.44
N ASP A 114 7.30 -14.78 14.74
CA ASP A 114 5.94 -15.22 15.03
C ASP A 114 5.88 -15.99 16.36
N PRO A 115 4.94 -15.68 17.27
CA PRO A 115 4.82 -16.36 18.55
C PRO A 115 4.27 -17.80 18.44
N GLU A 116 3.61 -18.14 17.33
CA GLU A 116 2.85 -19.39 17.17
C GLU A 116 3.36 -20.27 16.03
N LEU A 117 4.01 -19.68 15.01
CA LEU A 117 4.44 -20.39 13.82
C LEU A 117 5.92 -20.68 13.84
N ASN A 118 6.25 -21.95 13.60
CA ASN A 118 7.62 -22.42 13.47
C ASN A 118 7.85 -23.04 12.10
N ASP A 119 9.11 -23.02 11.66
CA ASP A 119 9.59 -23.76 10.48
C ASP A 119 9.68 -25.27 10.77
N ALA A 120 10.03 -26.08 9.76
CA ALA A 120 10.20 -27.52 9.92
C ALA A 120 11.29 -27.93 10.92
N TYR A 121 12.18 -27.00 11.30
CA TYR A 121 13.23 -27.22 12.28
C TYR A 121 12.84 -26.76 13.70
N GLY A 122 11.63 -26.21 13.87
CA GLY A 122 11.14 -25.72 15.14
C GLY A 122 11.59 -24.30 15.51
N TYR A 123 12.16 -23.53 14.54
CA TYR A 123 12.50 -22.13 14.78
C TYR A 123 11.32 -21.21 14.43
N PRO A 124 11.08 -20.15 15.24
CA PRO A 124 10.05 -19.16 14.92
C PRO A 124 10.27 -18.53 13.55
N VAL A 125 9.23 -18.46 12.72
CA VAL A 125 9.29 -17.79 11.43
C VAL A 125 9.15 -16.29 11.60
N MET A 126 9.75 -15.52 10.68
CA MET A 126 9.48 -14.10 10.58
C MET A 126 8.11 -13.89 9.95
N SER A 127 7.23 -13.11 10.57
CA SER A 127 5.87 -12.85 10.09
C SER A 127 5.42 -11.40 10.34
N ALA A 128 4.35 -11.02 9.70
CA ALA A 128 3.63 -9.79 9.98
C ALA A 128 2.18 -10.13 10.39
N ARG A 129 1.98 -10.31 11.70
CA ARG A 129 0.74 -10.76 12.34
C ARG A 129 -0.02 -9.59 12.95
N ILE A 130 -1.34 -9.58 12.80
CA ILE A 130 -2.23 -8.67 13.53
C ILE A 130 -2.46 -9.26 14.93
N ALA A 131 -2.13 -8.51 15.98
CA ALA A 131 -2.19 -8.99 17.37
C ALA A 131 -3.64 -9.22 17.84
N ASP A 132 -4.55 -8.30 17.53
CA ASP A 132 -5.87 -8.20 18.17
C ASP A 132 -7.02 -8.59 17.20
N ILE A 133 -6.89 -9.74 16.49
CA ILE A 133 -8.00 -10.28 15.70
C ILE A 133 -8.83 -11.26 16.54
N ASP A 134 -10.12 -10.96 16.72
CA ASP A 134 -11.08 -11.90 17.31
C ASP A 134 -11.69 -12.81 16.21
N ALA A 135 -10.93 -13.82 15.82
CA ALA A 135 -11.38 -14.79 14.84
C ALA A 135 -12.50 -15.69 15.35
N ASP A 136 -12.59 -15.93 16.66
CA ASP A 136 -13.58 -16.84 17.23
C ASP A 136 -14.98 -16.22 17.28
N ALA A 137 -15.09 -14.92 17.55
CA ALA A 137 -16.36 -14.20 17.46
C ALA A 137 -16.91 -14.26 16.02
N THR A 138 -16.08 -13.89 15.04
CA THR A 138 -16.46 -13.95 13.62
C THR A 138 -16.79 -15.38 13.16
N ARG A 139 -16.01 -16.38 13.60
CA ARG A 139 -16.28 -17.79 13.33
C ARG A 139 -17.66 -18.22 13.83
N THR A 140 -18.02 -17.84 15.05
CA THR A 140 -19.31 -18.16 15.63
C THR A 140 -20.45 -17.52 14.85
N GLU A 141 -20.42 -16.22 14.67
CA GLU A 141 -21.48 -15.47 14.00
C GLU A 141 -21.66 -15.90 12.52
N MET A 142 -20.57 -15.99 11.76
CA MET A 142 -20.62 -16.42 10.37
C MET A 142 -21.03 -17.88 10.22
N SER A 143 -20.62 -18.79 11.13
CA SER A 143 -21.02 -20.21 11.09
C SER A 143 -22.52 -20.39 11.32
N ASP A 144 -23.10 -19.64 12.25
CA ASP A 144 -24.54 -19.66 12.51
C ASP A 144 -25.32 -19.13 11.30
N TRP A 145 -24.83 -18.04 10.70
CA TRP A 145 -25.43 -17.49 9.48
C TRP A 145 -25.31 -18.44 8.27
N LEU A 146 -24.14 -19.07 8.09
CA LEU A 146 -23.93 -20.07 7.02
C LEU A 146 -24.86 -21.26 7.19
N ALA A 147 -25.00 -21.79 8.40
CA ALA A 147 -25.92 -22.89 8.69
C ALA A 147 -27.37 -22.52 8.38
N ALA A 148 -27.82 -21.33 8.76
CA ALA A 148 -29.14 -20.80 8.44
C ALA A 148 -29.39 -20.67 6.92
N ASN A 149 -28.31 -20.47 6.13
CA ASN A 149 -28.36 -20.37 4.66
C ASN A 149 -27.99 -21.68 3.93
N HIS A 150 -27.97 -22.82 4.65
CA HIS A 150 -27.64 -24.14 4.10
C HIS A 150 -26.26 -24.23 3.44
N MET A 151 -25.28 -23.50 3.92
CA MET A 151 -23.89 -23.51 3.50
C MET A 151 -22.99 -24.06 4.59
N ALA A 152 -21.97 -24.85 4.23
CA ALA A 152 -21.06 -25.47 5.17
C ALA A 152 -19.61 -25.54 4.63
N PRO A 153 -19.00 -24.43 4.21
CA PRO A 153 -17.59 -24.43 3.81
C PRO A 153 -16.70 -24.66 5.06
N HIS A 154 -15.60 -25.39 4.85
CA HIS A 154 -14.61 -25.61 5.89
C HIS A 154 -13.44 -24.63 5.71
N TYR A 155 -13.44 -23.56 6.46
CA TYR A 155 -12.34 -22.60 6.52
C TYR A 155 -11.23 -23.05 7.48
N SER A 156 -9.97 -22.81 7.11
CA SER A 156 -8.82 -22.98 7.98
C SER A 156 -8.75 -21.83 9.02
N ASP A 157 -7.94 -21.99 10.06
CA ASP A 157 -7.77 -20.94 11.07
C ASP A 157 -7.22 -19.64 10.46
N GLU A 158 -6.28 -19.73 9.51
CA GLU A 158 -5.80 -18.54 8.77
C GLU A 158 -6.91 -17.87 7.94
N GLN A 159 -7.82 -18.66 7.34
CA GLN A 159 -8.97 -18.09 6.63
C GLN A 159 -9.97 -17.43 7.58
N TRP A 160 -10.18 -17.98 8.77
CA TRP A 160 -11.01 -17.34 9.79
C TRP A 160 -10.43 -16.01 10.26
N ARG A 161 -9.11 -15.93 10.49
CA ARG A 161 -8.43 -14.65 10.77
C ARG A 161 -8.61 -13.65 9.65
N ALA A 162 -8.44 -14.08 8.40
CA ALA A 162 -8.67 -13.24 7.22
C ALA A 162 -10.12 -12.73 7.15
N LEU A 163 -11.10 -13.60 7.38
CA LEU A 163 -12.53 -13.26 7.35
C LEU A 163 -12.91 -12.31 8.48
N SER A 164 -12.31 -12.46 9.66
CA SER A 164 -12.51 -11.51 10.76
C SER A 164 -12.05 -10.10 10.38
N ALA A 165 -10.80 -9.96 9.93
CA ALA A 165 -10.27 -8.68 9.46
C ALA A 165 -11.10 -8.11 8.28
N GLY A 166 -11.52 -8.97 7.34
CA GLY A 166 -12.35 -8.59 6.19
C GLY A 166 -13.74 -8.11 6.60
N SER A 167 -14.36 -8.78 7.57
CA SER A 167 -15.68 -8.40 8.11
C SER A 167 -15.64 -7.01 8.74
N GLU A 168 -14.62 -6.73 9.54
CA GLU A 168 -14.44 -5.40 10.13
C GLU A 168 -14.27 -4.30 9.07
N VAL A 169 -13.47 -4.57 8.01
CA VAL A 169 -13.29 -3.64 6.90
C VAL A 169 -14.62 -3.38 6.17
N VAL A 170 -15.41 -4.43 5.91
CA VAL A 170 -16.72 -4.28 5.26
C VAL A 170 -17.68 -3.49 6.13
N VAL A 171 -17.76 -3.77 7.43
CA VAL A 171 -18.62 -3.02 8.36
C VAL A 171 -18.22 -1.56 8.42
N GLU A 172 -16.92 -1.25 8.53
CA GLU A 172 -16.41 0.13 8.55
C GLU A 172 -16.78 0.89 7.27
N LEU A 173 -16.55 0.30 6.09
CA LEU A 173 -16.93 0.93 4.81
C LEU A 173 -18.46 1.07 4.67
N SER A 174 -19.21 0.11 5.17
CA SER A 174 -20.68 0.15 5.13
C SER A 174 -21.27 1.25 6.01
N ALA A 175 -20.58 1.67 7.08
CA ALA A 175 -21.00 2.79 7.91
C ALA A 175 -21.10 4.11 7.10
N TYR A 176 -20.23 4.31 6.12
CA TYR A 176 -20.32 5.46 5.21
C TYR A 176 -21.57 5.38 4.31
N LEU A 177 -21.97 4.17 3.90
CA LEU A 177 -23.17 3.96 3.11
C LEU A 177 -24.45 4.27 3.90
N GLY A 178 -24.46 3.98 5.20
CA GLY A 178 -25.59 4.25 6.10
C GLY A 178 -25.93 5.74 6.24
N ALA A 179 -24.98 6.62 5.92
CA ALA A 179 -25.19 8.08 5.90
C ALA A 179 -25.77 8.61 4.57
N HIS A 180 -26.03 7.75 3.58
CA HIS A 180 -26.47 8.19 2.26
C HIS A 180 -27.88 8.81 2.30
N PRO A 181 -28.08 10.07 1.84
CA PRO A 181 -29.33 10.79 2.03
C PRO A 181 -30.52 10.18 1.27
N LEU A 182 -30.27 9.40 0.21
CA LEU A 182 -31.34 8.74 -0.55
C LEU A 182 -31.88 7.47 0.11
N LEU A 183 -31.28 6.97 1.20
CA LEU A 183 -31.77 5.78 1.92
C LEU A 183 -33.18 6.02 2.49
N GLU A 184 -33.43 7.18 3.07
CA GLU A 184 -34.77 7.53 3.62
C GLU A 184 -35.85 7.55 2.53
N LEU A 185 -35.50 7.95 1.30
CA LEU A 185 -36.43 8.01 0.18
C LEU A 185 -36.70 6.64 -0.42
N HIS A 186 -35.76 5.71 -0.34
CA HIS A 186 -35.81 4.39 -1.00
C HIS A 186 -37.06 3.61 -0.59
N ALA A 187 -37.35 3.46 0.69
CA ALA A 187 -38.50 2.73 1.19
C ALA A 187 -39.81 3.29 0.67
N GLY A 188 -39.94 4.63 0.58
CA GLY A 188 -41.09 5.30 0.03
C GLY A 188 -41.25 5.08 -1.48
N GLN A 189 -40.15 5.10 -2.23
CA GLN A 189 -40.15 4.83 -3.68
C GLN A 189 -40.53 3.38 -3.97
N VAL A 190 -40.02 2.40 -3.23
CA VAL A 190 -40.40 1.00 -3.36
C VAL A 190 -41.89 0.80 -3.11
N ALA A 191 -42.44 1.38 -2.02
CA ALA A 191 -43.86 1.28 -1.67
C ALA A 191 -44.78 1.88 -2.75
N ARG A 192 -44.37 2.98 -3.39
CA ARG A 192 -45.12 3.67 -4.44
C ARG A 192 -44.84 3.17 -5.85
N ARG A 193 -43.90 2.20 -6.01
CA ARG A 193 -43.43 1.69 -7.30
C ARG A 193 -42.87 2.79 -8.20
N GLU A 194 -42.22 3.77 -7.62
CA GLU A 194 -41.53 4.87 -8.30
C GLU A 194 -40.15 4.42 -8.77
N PRO A 195 -39.52 5.11 -9.75
CA PRO A 195 -38.13 4.89 -10.10
C PRO A 195 -37.23 5.07 -8.89
N LEU A 196 -36.30 4.11 -8.67
CA LEU A 196 -35.43 4.10 -7.51
C LEU A 196 -34.22 5.01 -7.76
N SER A 197 -34.03 6.00 -6.89
CA SER A 197 -32.94 6.98 -6.98
C SER A 197 -31.64 6.48 -6.33
N LEU A 198 -31.75 5.53 -5.37
CA LEU A 198 -30.59 4.97 -4.69
C LEU A 198 -29.72 4.18 -5.68
N PRO A 199 -28.40 4.43 -5.78
CA PRO A 199 -27.53 3.73 -6.71
C PRO A 199 -27.37 2.24 -6.37
N MET A 200 -26.98 1.45 -7.38
CA MET A 200 -26.58 0.07 -7.17
C MET A 200 -25.15 0.03 -6.60
N LEU A 201 -24.97 -0.58 -5.44
CA LEU A 201 -23.66 -0.89 -4.89
C LEU A 201 -23.09 -2.12 -5.60
N GLN A 202 -21.91 -1.97 -6.21
CA GLN A 202 -21.15 -3.09 -6.74
C GLN A 202 -20.16 -3.56 -5.67
N LEU A 203 -20.44 -4.68 -4.99
CA LEU A 203 -19.50 -5.32 -4.08
C LEU A 203 -18.52 -6.17 -4.89
N GLN A 204 -17.23 -5.82 -4.83
CA GLN A 204 -16.13 -6.40 -5.60
C GLN A 204 -15.10 -7.03 -4.65
N PRO A 205 -15.33 -8.25 -4.15
CA PRO A 205 -14.33 -8.94 -3.35
C PRO A 205 -13.19 -9.48 -4.24
N VAL A 206 -11.95 -9.34 -3.78
CA VAL A 206 -10.76 -9.94 -4.37
C VAL A 206 -10.21 -10.97 -3.40
N TRP A 207 -10.11 -12.21 -3.84
CA TRP A 207 -9.77 -13.35 -3.01
C TRP A 207 -8.37 -13.86 -3.28
N GLN A 208 -7.75 -14.46 -2.28
CA GLN A 208 -6.50 -15.20 -2.49
C GLN A 208 -6.70 -16.35 -3.48
N ALA A 209 -5.69 -16.60 -4.31
CA ALA A 209 -5.78 -17.54 -5.41
C ALA A 209 -6.01 -19.00 -4.95
N ASP A 210 -5.56 -19.35 -3.75
CA ASP A 210 -5.68 -20.70 -3.16
C ASP A 210 -7.05 -20.95 -2.48
N TRP A 211 -7.91 -19.93 -2.35
CA TRP A 211 -9.25 -20.14 -1.81
C TRP A 211 -10.11 -20.88 -2.81
N LYS A 212 -10.80 -21.93 -2.34
CA LYS A 212 -11.72 -22.69 -3.16
C LYS A 212 -12.93 -21.84 -3.60
N PRO A 213 -13.56 -22.15 -4.76
CA PRO A 213 -14.73 -21.41 -5.22
C PRO A 213 -15.86 -21.33 -4.18
N GLU A 214 -16.15 -22.45 -3.47
CA GLU A 214 -17.18 -22.49 -2.42
C GLU A 214 -16.85 -21.58 -1.24
N HIS A 215 -15.57 -21.46 -0.85
CA HIS A 215 -15.13 -20.54 0.20
C HIS A 215 -15.34 -19.10 -0.23
N ARG A 216 -14.93 -18.76 -1.45
CA ARG A 216 -15.07 -17.40 -2.01
C ARG A 216 -16.53 -16.99 -2.14
N GLN A 217 -17.38 -17.89 -2.60
CA GLN A 217 -18.82 -17.64 -2.73
C GLN A 217 -19.48 -17.38 -1.38
N ALA A 218 -19.23 -18.25 -0.40
CA ALA A 218 -19.80 -18.10 0.95
C ALA A 218 -19.31 -16.81 1.63
N ALA A 219 -18.03 -16.48 1.52
CA ALA A 219 -17.47 -15.24 2.05
C ALA A 219 -18.03 -13.98 1.34
N ALA A 220 -18.25 -14.03 0.02
CA ALA A 220 -18.86 -12.92 -0.70
C ALA A 220 -20.31 -12.67 -0.28
N LEU A 221 -21.08 -13.75 -0.04
CA LEU A 221 -22.44 -13.64 0.48
C LEU A 221 -22.47 -13.16 1.93
N TRP A 222 -21.50 -13.56 2.73
CA TRP A 222 -21.32 -13.05 4.08
C TRP A 222 -21.02 -11.53 4.07
N PHE A 223 -20.11 -11.06 3.25
CA PHE A 223 -19.85 -9.62 3.11
C PHE A 223 -21.08 -8.85 2.63
N ARG A 224 -21.83 -9.40 1.68
CA ARG A 224 -23.13 -8.84 1.29
C ARG A 224 -24.10 -8.75 2.46
N HIS A 225 -24.17 -9.79 3.30
CA HIS A 225 -25.00 -9.79 4.50
C HIS A 225 -24.62 -8.68 5.48
N LEU A 226 -23.33 -8.46 5.72
CA LEU A 226 -22.84 -7.37 6.59
C LEU A 226 -23.23 -5.99 6.05
N VAL A 227 -23.16 -5.80 4.74
CA VAL A 227 -23.61 -4.54 4.09
C VAL A 227 -25.11 -4.33 4.30
N ILE A 228 -25.93 -5.39 4.18
CA ILE A 228 -27.38 -5.33 4.44
C ILE A 228 -27.65 -5.01 5.91
N GLN A 229 -26.96 -5.65 6.84
CA GLN A 229 -27.09 -5.37 8.28
C GLN A 229 -26.72 -3.92 8.62
N SER A 230 -25.80 -3.31 7.88
CA SER A 230 -25.43 -1.90 8.04
C SER A 230 -26.50 -0.93 7.46
N GLY A 231 -27.61 -1.43 6.94
CA GLY A 231 -28.77 -0.64 6.51
C GLY A 231 -28.85 -0.41 4.99
N TRP A 232 -27.94 -0.92 4.16
CA TRP A 232 -28.05 -0.80 2.71
C TRP A 232 -29.08 -1.81 2.17
N PRO A 233 -30.05 -1.38 1.31
CA PRO A 233 -31.11 -2.26 0.85
C PRO A 233 -30.59 -3.44 0.00
N GLU A 234 -31.13 -4.62 0.25
CA GLU A 234 -30.72 -5.87 -0.39
C GLU A 234 -30.86 -5.82 -1.93
N ASP A 235 -31.93 -5.19 -2.44
CA ASP A 235 -32.20 -5.00 -3.87
C ASP A 235 -31.26 -3.98 -4.54
N ARG A 236 -30.39 -3.32 -3.76
CA ARG A 236 -29.41 -2.33 -4.19
C ARG A 236 -27.97 -2.80 -4.07
N ILE A 237 -27.75 -4.12 -4.04
CA ILE A 237 -26.40 -4.72 -3.99
C ILE A 237 -26.24 -5.75 -5.11
N THR A 238 -25.20 -5.57 -5.90
CA THR A 238 -24.69 -6.62 -6.79
C THR A 238 -23.34 -7.08 -6.31
N VAL A 239 -23.14 -8.41 -6.26
CA VAL A 239 -21.84 -9.00 -5.94
C VAL A 239 -21.17 -9.41 -7.24
N ALA A 240 -19.84 -9.26 -7.33
CA ALA A 240 -19.07 -9.78 -8.46
C ALA A 240 -19.40 -11.28 -8.71
N PRO A 241 -19.35 -11.73 -9.97
CA PRO A 241 -19.78 -13.10 -10.33
C PRO A 241 -19.06 -14.16 -9.50
N GLU A 242 -19.70 -15.32 -9.31
CA GLU A 242 -19.35 -16.43 -8.42
C GLU A 242 -17.87 -16.86 -8.38
N ARG A 243 -17.14 -16.67 -9.47
CA ARG A 243 -15.70 -16.99 -9.53
C ARG A 243 -14.85 -15.96 -8.82
N GLY A 244 -15.37 -14.77 -8.55
CA GLY A 244 -14.64 -13.65 -7.94
C GLY A 244 -13.33 -13.33 -8.66
N ALA A 245 -12.79 -12.15 -8.43
CA ALA A 245 -11.42 -11.84 -8.81
C ALA A 245 -10.43 -12.57 -7.87
N VAL A 246 -9.31 -13.01 -8.38
CA VAL A 246 -8.21 -13.56 -7.60
C VAL A 246 -7.10 -12.52 -7.45
N ASP A 247 -6.14 -12.75 -6.57
CA ASP A 247 -5.06 -11.80 -6.24
C ASP A 247 -4.43 -11.11 -7.46
N THR A 248 -4.14 -11.89 -8.49
CA THR A 248 -3.52 -11.38 -9.73
C THR A 248 -4.44 -10.51 -10.57
N GLU A 249 -5.72 -10.39 -10.22
CA GLU A 249 -6.72 -9.63 -10.97
C GLU A 249 -7.06 -8.27 -10.33
N ALA A 250 -6.52 -7.95 -9.14
CA ALA A 250 -6.87 -6.72 -8.42
C ALA A 250 -6.67 -5.45 -9.27
N GLY A 251 -5.55 -5.31 -9.96
CA GLY A 251 -5.30 -4.20 -10.88
C GLY A 251 -6.25 -4.20 -12.08
N THR A 252 -6.64 -5.39 -12.60
CA THR A 252 -7.64 -5.52 -13.68
C THR A 252 -9.02 -5.08 -13.20
N VAL A 253 -9.40 -5.43 -11.96
CA VAL A 253 -10.66 -4.98 -11.35
C VAL A 253 -10.67 -3.46 -11.23
N LEU A 254 -9.60 -2.84 -10.71
CA LEU A 254 -9.48 -1.39 -10.60
C LEU A 254 -9.54 -0.70 -11.98
N ALA A 255 -8.82 -1.21 -12.98
CA ALA A 255 -8.84 -0.66 -14.34
C ALA A 255 -10.25 -0.77 -14.95
N ARG A 256 -10.98 -1.86 -14.69
CA ARG A 256 -12.36 -2.03 -15.14
C ARG A 256 -13.31 -1.06 -14.45
N LEU A 257 -13.18 -0.87 -13.13
CA LEU A 257 -13.97 0.13 -12.39
C LEU A 257 -13.73 1.55 -12.91
N LEU A 258 -12.53 1.83 -13.37
CA LEU A 258 -12.13 3.12 -13.96
C LEU A 258 -12.35 3.15 -15.49
N SER A 259 -13.24 2.34 -16.05
CA SER A 259 -13.55 2.32 -17.48
C SER A 259 -14.41 3.53 -17.91
N ASN A 260 -14.77 3.57 -19.19
CA ASN A 260 -15.63 4.64 -19.74
C ASN A 260 -17.04 4.70 -19.13
N GLU A 261 -17.47 3.63 -18.49
CA GLU A 261 -18.74 3.55 -17.75
C GLU A 261 -18.47 3.14 -16.29
N PRO A 262 -17.89 4.04 -15.48
CA PRO A 262 -17.59 3.74 -14.09
C PRO A 262 -18.88 3.52 -13.30
N PRO A 263 -18.87 2.62 -12.29
CA PRO A 263 -20.02 2.42 -11.43
C PRO A 263 -20.32 3.69 -10.62
N ALA A 264 -21.58 3.96 -10.36
CA ALA A 264 -21.96 5.03 -9.46
C ALA A 264 -21.41 4.81 -8.05
N LEU A 265 -21.37 3.52 -7.60
CA LEU A 265 -20.91 3.14 -6.28
C LEU A 265 -20.30 1.74 -6.33
N ALA A 266 -19.07 1.58 -5.87
CA ALA A 266 -18.38 0.30 -5.74
C ALA A 266 -17.64 0.17 -4.42
N MET A 267 -17.72 -1.00 -3.81
CA MET A 267 -16.92 -1.40 -2.65
C MET A 267 -15.94 -2.50 -3.07
N LEU A 268 -14.67 -2.16 -3.20
CA LEU A 268 -13.60 -3.11 -3.46
C LEU A 268 -13.02 -3.55 -2.12
N VAL A 269 -12.98 -4.86 -1.86
CA VAL A 269 -12.51 -5.42 -0.59
C VAL A 269 -11.67 -6.66 -0.82
N THR A 270 -10.63 -6.83 -0.01
CA THR A 270 -9.81 -8.04 0.03
C THR A 270 -9.45 -8.37 1.47
N CYS A 271 -9.30 -9.64 1.76
CA CYS A 271 -8.75 -10.13 3.02
C CYS A 271 -7.92 -11.39 2.78
N GLY A 272 -6.95 -11.63 3.63
CA GLY A 272 -6.07 -12.79 3.50
C GLY A 272 -5.20 -12.99 4.73
N SER A 273 -4.74 -14.21 4.87
CA SER A 273 -3.69 -14.58 5.83
C SER A 273 -2.85 -15.70 5.24
N HIS A 274 -1.55 -15.58 5.37
CA HIS A 274 -0.57 -16.65 5.11
C HIS A 274 0.06 -17.14 6.42
N LEU A 275 -0.62 -16.90 7.56
CA LEU A 275 -0.16 -17.23 8.90
C LEU A 275 -0.80 -18.52 9.42
N GLY A 276 -0.84 -19.54 8.57
CA GLY A 276 -1.22 -20.90 8.92
C GLY A 276 -0.05 -21.86 8.69
N THR A 277 -0.03 -22.98 9.42
CA THR A 277 0.99 -24.02 9.28
C THR A 277 1.10 -24.48 7.81
N GLY A 278 -0.03 -24.72 7.15
CA GLY A 278 -0.02 -25.15 5.74
C GLY A 278 0.52 -24.10 4.77
N SER A 279 0.36 -22.81 5.05
CA SER A 279 0.94 -21.73 4.24
C SER A 279 2.45 -21.62 4.45
N VAL A 280 2.91 -21.74 5.69
CA VAL A 280 4.35 -21.76 6.03
C VAL A 280 5.02 -22.96 5.40
N GLU A 281 4.45 -24.18 5.53
CA GLU A 281 4.96 -25.39 4.89
C GLU A 281 5.05 -25.28 3.37
N ARG A 282 4.06 -24.66 2.71
CA ARG A 282 4.10 -24.43 1.25
C ARG A 282 5.24 -23.51 0.86
N LEU A 283 5.45 -22.41 1.60
CA LEU A 283 6.56 -21.49 1.35
C LEU A 283 7.92 -22.16 1.58
N GLU A 284 8.05 -22.95 2.64
CA GLU A 284 9.27 -23.67 2.97
C GLU A 284 9.58 -24.74 1.92
N ASN A 285 8.61 -25.60 1.59
CA ASN A 285 8.77 -26.65 0.56
C ASN A 285 9.05 -26.06 -0.83
N GLY A 286 8.52 -24.86 -1.10
CA GLY A 286 8.83 -24.09 -2.31
C GLY A 286 10.20 -23.38 -2.29
N GLY A 287 10.95 -23.46 -1.18
CA GLY A 287 12.20 -22.72 -1.01
C GLY A 287 11.98 -21.20 -1.09
N ALA A 288 10.85 -20.72 -0.59
CA ALA A 288 10.43 -19.34 -0.69
C ALA A 288 10.22 -18.65 0.67
N LEU A 289 10.31 -19.37 1.80
CA LEU A 289 10.16 -18.79 3.13
C LEU A 289 11.42 -18.01 3.53
N PHE A 290 11.22 -16.81 4.06
CA PHE A 290 12.32 -16.02 4.63
C PHE A 290 12.98 -16.75 5.81
N SER A 291 14.29 -16.85 5.77
CA SER A 291 15.11 -17.40 6.86
C SER A 291 16.51 -16.78 6.84
N ALA A 292 17.31 -17.06 7.87
CA ALA A 292 18.73 -16.64 7.90
C ALA A 292 19.52 -17.14 6.68
N ASN A 293 19.16 -18.30 6.15
CA ASN A 293 19.81 -18.90 4.98
C ASN A 293 19.18 -18.44 3.64
N LEU A 294 17.96 -17.89 3.68
CA LEU A 294 17.22 -17.39 2.53
C LEU A 294 16.69 -15.97 2.77
N PRO A 295 17.57 -14.96 2.84
CA PRO A 295 17.18 -13.59 3.14
C PRO A 295 16.34 -12.91 2.03
N GLN A 296 16.23 -13.53 0.86
CA GLN A 296 15.36 -13.11 -0.25
C GLN A 296 14.04 -13.91 -0.29
N GLY A 297 13.76 -14.70 0.75
CA GLY A 297 12.48 -15.39 0.90
C GLY A 297 11.35 -14.43 1.24
N GLN A 298 10.13 -14.91 1.17
CA GLN A 298 8.92 -14.15 1.50
C GLN A 298 8.68 -14.18 3.00
N ILE A 299 8.31 -13.04 3.57
CA ILE A 299 7.80 -12.94 4.93
C ILE A 299 6.28 -13.02 4.84
N PRO A 300 5.63 -14.07 5.39
CA PRO A 300 4.18 -14.17 5.35
C PRO A 300 3.52 -13.07 6.20
N GLY A 301 2.38 -12.60 5.74
CA GLY A 301 1.58 -11.58 6.42
C GLY A 301 0.10 -11.91 6.41
N GLU A 302 -0.68 -11.07 7.05
CA GLU A 302 -2.13 -11.12 7.04
C GLU A 302 -2.73 -9.72 7.05
N GLY A 303 -4.01 -9.62 6.72
CA GLY A 303 -4.74 -8.37 6.79
C GLY A 303 -6.01 -8.34 5.97
N ALA A 304 -6.61 -7.16 5.95
CA ALA A 304 -7.71 -6.82 5.07
C ALA A 304 -7.62 -5.34 4.68
N ALA A 305 -8.09 -5.02 3.49
CA ALA A 305 -8.18 -3.66 3.01
C ALA A 305 -9.39 -3.49 2.11
N GLY A 306 -9.96 -2.30 2.11
CA GLY A 306 -11.08 -1.98 1.24
C GLY A 306 -11.13 -0.51 0.89
N LEU A 307 -11.77 -0.23 -0.26
CA LEU A 307 -11.96 1.09 -0.83
C LEU A 307 -13.43 1.27 -1.21
N LEU A 308 -14.02 2.39 -0.85
CA LEU A 308 -15.33 2.83 -1.33
C LEU A 308 -15.11 3.85 -2.44
N LEU A 309 -15.44 3.46 -3.67
CA LEU A 309 -15.26 4.24 -4.89
C LEU A 309 -16.63 4.71 -5.40
N THR A 310 -16.70 5.95 -5.86
CA THR A 310 -17.93 6.55 -6.35
C THR A 310 -17.70 7.44 -7.55
N ASP A 311 -18.75 7.69 -8.34
CA ASP A 311 -18.78 8.81 -9.26
C ASP A 311 -18.82 10.16 -8.51
N ALA A 312 -18.72 11.25 -9.23
CA ALA A 312 -18.71 12.60 -8.66
C ALA A 312 -20.05 12.96 -7.97
N LEU A 313 -21.17 12.44 -8.46
CA LEU A 313 -22.50 12.69 -7.88
C LEU A 313 -22.62 12.03 -6.51
N GLN A 314 -22.29 10.76 -6.43
CA GLN A 314 -22.36 10.00 -5.17
C GLN A 314 -21.33 10.50 -4.15
N ALA A 315 -20.14 10.91 -4.62
CA ALA A 315 -19.13 11.54 -3.76
C ALA A 315 -19.69 12.80 -3.06
N THR A 316 -20.44 13.62 -3.80
CA THR A 316 -21.07 14.82 -3.22
C THR A 316 -22.16 14.47 -2.21
N LEU A 317 -22.91 13.38 -2.43
CA LEU A 317 -23.99 12.93 -1.54
C LEU A 317 -23.45 12.25 -0.27
N LEU A 318 -22.37 11.51 -0.36
CA LEU A 318 -21.75 10.80 0.77
C LEU A 318 -20.76 11.66 1.57
N GLY A 319 -20.32 12.79 1.01
CA GLY A 319 -19.29 13.64 1.62
C GLY A 319 -19.82 14.87 2.31
N THR A 320 -19.19 15.25 3.40
CA THR A 320 -19.37 16.55 4.04
C THR A 320 -18.53 17.60 3.31
N GLY A 321 -18.85 17.91 2.03
CA GLY A 321 -18.17 18.96 1.29
C GLY A 321 -17.51 18.55 -0.03
N GLY A 322 -17.61 17.31 -0.48
CA GLY A 322 -17.22 16.90 -1.86
C GLY A 322 -15.73 16.83 -2.17
N GLU A 323 -14.86 16.95 -1.18
CA GLU A 323 -13.40 17.00 -1.37
C GLU A 323 -12.72 15.64 -1.06
N HIS A 324 -13.08 14.61 -1.83
CA HIS A 324 -12.41 13.30 -1.69
C HIS A 324 -11.28 13.14 -2.70
N PRO A 325 -10.16 12.47 -2.31
CA PRO A 325 -9.14 12.06 -3.26
C PRO A 325 -9.73 11.24 -4.40
N GLN A 326 -9.09 11.31 -5.56
CA GLN A 326 -9.59 10.65 -6.77
C GLN A 326 -8.57 9.63 -7.29
N LEU A 327 -9.05 8.46 -7.64
CA LEU A 327 -8.32 7.52 -8.50
C LEU A 327 -8.39 8.05 -9.94
N LEU A 328 -7.26 8.50 -10.46
CA LEU A 328 -7.16 9.21 -11.73
C LEU A 328 -6.78 8.30 -12.89
N ALA A 329 -5.96 7.31 -12.64
CA ALA A 329 -5.51 6.36 -13.65
C ALA A 329 -5.05 5.05 -13.01
N VAL A 330 -5.16 3.97 -13.78
CA VAL A 330 -4.59 2.65 -13.46
C VAL A 330 -3.94 2.09 -14.73
N SER A 331 -2.70 1.64 -14.63
CA SER A 331 -1.98 0.95 -15.71
C SER A 331 -1.47 -0.38 -15.19
N SER A 332 -1.62 -1.43 -16.00
CA SER A 332 -1.25 -2.79 -15.64
C SER A 332 -0.39 -3.41 -16.73
N GLY A 333 0.55 -4.25 -16.33
CA GLY A 333 1.40 -5.00 -17.25
C GLY A 333 1.87 -6.32 -16.67
N ARG A 334 2.48 -7.15 -17.51
CA ARG A 334 3.00 -8.46 -17.13
C ARG A 334 4.41 -8.66 -17.67
N LEU A 335 5.31 -9.06 -16.79
CA LEU A 335 6.66 -9.47 -17.16
C LEU A 335 6.63 -10.78 -17.95
N PRO A 336 7.50 -10.95 -18.95
CA PRO A 336 7.61 -12.20 -19.71
C PRO A 336 8.18 -13.35 -18.87
N HIS A 337 8.98 -13.02 -17.85
CA HIS A 337 9.61 -13.97 -16.95
C HIS A 337 9.40 -13.55 -15.49
N SER A 338 9.42 -14.54 -14.58
CA SER A 338 9.31 -14.28 -13.15
C SER A 338 10.46 -13.39 -12.67
N ALA A 339 10.12 -12.31 -11.96
CA ALA A 339 11.12 -11.44 -11.34
C ALA A 339 11.93 -12.14 -10.22
N ASP A 340 11.42 -13.25 -9.68
CA ASP A 340 12.13 -14.04 -8.67
C ASP A 340 13.24 -14.90 -9.29
N GLN A 341 13.17 -15.18 -10.59
CA GLN A 341 14.19 -15.92 -11.34
C GLN A 341 15.23 -15.01 -12.02
N SER A 342 14.97 -13.71 -12.04
CA SER A 342 15.85 -12.75 -12.69
C SER A 342 17.07 -12.44 -11.84
N LYS A 343 18.27 -12.54 -12.41
CA LYS A 343 19.53 -12.16 -11.77
C LYS A 343 19.72 -10.64 -11.65
N ARG A 344 18.96 -9.85 -12.39
CA ARG A 344 19.00 -8.38 -12.38
C ARG A 344 17.57 -7.85 -12.32
N ALA A 345 17.36 -6.90 -11.43
CA ALA A 345 16.13 -6.15 -11.41
C ALA A 345 16.02 -5.32 -12.71
N ASN A 346 14.86 -5.35 -13.35
CA ASN A 346 14.55 -4.53 -14.52
C ASN A 346 13.31 -3.69 -14.21
N ALA A 347 13.46 -2.37 -14.18
CA ALA A 347 12.40 -1.42 -13.88
C ALA A 347 11.66 -0.92 -15.13
N GLU A 348 12.08 -1.29 -16.34
CA GLU A 348 11.53 -0.74 -17.61
C GLU A 348 10.01 -0.80 -17.67
N LEU A 349 9.41 -1.98 -17.40
CA LEU A 349 7.96 -2.12 -17.42
C LEU A 349 7.28 -1.19 -16.42
N LEU A 350 7.78 -1.09 -15.19
CA LEU A 350 7.21 -0.19 -14.18
C LEU A 350 7.38 1.29 -14.57
N GLN A 351 8.50 1.66 -15.18
CA GLN A 351 8.75 3.01 -15.70
C GLN A 351 7.76 3.35 -16.81
N GLU A 352 7.56 2.45 -17.78
CA GLU A 352 6.56 2.61 -18.85
C GLU A 352 5.14 2.75 -18.28
N LEU A 353 4.76 1.88 -17.34
CA LEU A 353 3.43 1.92 -16.71
C LEU A 353 3.24 3.20 -15.88
N SER A 354 4.29 3.67 -15.19
CA SER A 354 4.25 4.91 -14.42
C SER A 354 4.09 6.12 -15.31
N ALA A 355 4.87 6.19 -16.40
CA ALA A 355 4.74 7.26 -17.38
C ALA A 355 3.36 7.28 -18.05
N LYS A 356 2.83 6.10 -18.40
CA LYS A 356 1.49 5.96 -18.97
C LYS A 356 0.41 6.40 -17.97
N ALA A 357 0.47 5.93 -16.72
CA ALA A 357 -0.53 6.27 -15.70
C ALA A 357 -0.53 7.78 -15.40
N LEU A 358 0.64 8.41 -15.32
CA LEU A 358 0.76 9.86 -15.14
C LEU A 358 0.21 10.64 -16.33
N HIS A 359 0.50 10.18 -17.56
CA HIS A 359 -0.05 10.79 -18.77
C HIS A 359 -1.59 10.72 -18.77
N ASP A 360 -2.17 9.55 -18.51
CA ASP A 360 -3.61 9.32 -18.48
C ASP A 360 -4.29 10.12 -17.34
N ALA A 361 -3.61 10.25 -16.20
CA ALA A 361 -4.04 11.10 -15.09
C ALA A 361 -3.94 12.60 -15.38
N GLY A 362 -3.24 13.03 -16.44
CA GLY A 362 -2.94 14.42 -16.71
C GLY A 362 -2.07 15.06 -15.63
N ARG A 363 -1.12 14.32 -15.09
CA ARG A 363 -0.21 14.78 -14.01
C ARG A 363 1.25 14.69 -14.43
N GLU A 364 2.03 15.68 -13.99
CA GLU A 364 3.48 15.67 -14.18
C GLU A 364 4.15 14.89 -13.04
N ALA A 365 5.25 14.22 -13.33
CA ALA A 365 6.01 13.45 -12.36
C ALA A 365 6.52 14.31 -11.18
N SER A 366 6.82 15.58 -11.42
CA SER A 366 7.22 16.56 -10.40
C SER A 366 6.12 16.90 -9.37
N ALA A 367 4.85 16.59 -9.70
CA ALA A 367 3.72 16.79 -8.77
C ALA A 367 3.57 15.66 -7.76
N ILE A 368 4.27 14.55 -7.91
CA ILE A 368 4.22 13.42 -7.00
C ILE A 368 4.91 13.80 -5.70
N ALA A 369 4.20 13.66 -4.59
CA ALA A 369 4.69 13.96 -3.24
C ALA A 369 5.06 12.73 -2.43
N LEU A 370 4.61 11.53 -2.86
CA LEU A 370 4.89 10.27 -2.18
C LEU A 370 4.65 9.09 -3.13
N ILE A 371 5.40 8.02 -2.94
CA ILE A 371 5.14 6.70 -3.54
C ILE A 371 4.64 5.76 -2.43
N SER A 372 3.47 5.14 -2.64
CA SER A 372 2.97 4.07 -1.78
C SER A 372 3.03 2.75 -2.56
N ALA A 373 3.79 1.76 -2.06
CA ALA A 373 4.06 0.54 -2.80
C ALA A 373 3.80 -0.72 -1.97
N ASP A 374 3.35 -1.80 -2.63
CA ASP A 374 3.27 -3.12 -2.01
C ASP A 374 4.63 -3.84 -1.95
N THR A 375 5.67 -3.17 -2.40
CA THR A 375 7.06 -3.66 -2.43
C THR A 375 7.48 -4.25 -1.09
N ASP A 376 8.00 -5.47 -1.13
CA ASP A 376 8.58 -6.12 0.04
C ASP A 376 10.11 -5.88 0.17
N HIS A 377 10.74 -6.55 1.16
CA HIS A 377 12.17 -6.41 1.46
C HIS A 377 13.10 -7.07 0.42
N ARG A 378 12.58 -7.89 -0.51
CA ARG A 378 13.41 -8.60 -1.51
C ARG A 378 14.13 -7.61 -2.41
N THR A 379 15.44 -7.80 -2.55
CA THR A 379 16.32 -6.87 -3.28
C THR A 379 15.82 -6.58 -4.70
N SER A 380 15.30 -7.60 -5.42
CA SER A 380 14.77 -7.43 -6.78
C SER A 380 13.60 -6.43 -6.80
N ARG A 381 12.70 -6.49 -5.82
CA ARG A 381 11.53 -5.61 -5.71
C ARG A 381 11.94 -4.19 -5.33
N VAL A 382 12.82 -4.08 -4.34
CA VAL A 382 13.35 -2.78 -3.89
C VAL A 382 14.12 -2.08 -5.02
N MET A 383 14.98 -2.80 -5.75
CA MET A 383 15.74 -2.21 -6.86
C MET A 383 14.85 -1.77 -8.02
N GLU A 384 13.77 -2.50 -8.30
CA GLU A 384 12.79 -2.15 -9.31
C GLU A 384 12.04 -0.87 -8.91
N LEU A 385 11.57 -0.76 -7.67
CA LEU A 385 10.94 0.43 -7.12
C LEU A 385 11.88 1.64 -7.15
N MET A 386 13.14 1.46 -6.70
CA MET A 386 14.15 2.53 -6.71
C MET A 386 14.50 2.96 -8.15
N GLY A 387 14.44 2.05 -9.13
CA GLY A 387 14.59 2.39 -10.54
C GLY A 387 13.53 3.37 -11.02
N VAL A 388 12.27 3.17 -10.64
CA VAL A 388 11.18 4.13 -10.94
C VAL A 388 11.38 5.44 -10.17
N ALA A 389 11.67 5.36 -8.86
CA ALA A 389 11.81 6.55 -8.04
C ALA A 389 12.94 7.48 -8.51
N SER A 390 14.09 6.91 -8.87
CA SER A 390 15.25 7.70 -9.32
C SER A 390 15.04 8.38 -10.67
N GLU A 391 14.25 7.79 -11.56
CA GLU A 391 14.02 8.32 -12.92
C GLU A 391 12.78 9.21 -12.97
N ALA A 392 11.65 8.74 -12.45
CA ALA A 392 10.39 9.44 -12.54
C ALA A 392 10.21 10.52 -11.46
N THR A 393 10.76 10.31 -10.26
CA THR A 393 10.52 11.19 -9.10
C THR A 393 11.79 11.55 -8.34
N PRO A 394 12.81 12.12 -9.01
CA PRO A 394 14.11 12.40 -8.38
C PRO A 394 14.03 13.45 -7.25
N GLN A 395 12.91 14.17 -7.12
CA GLN A 395 12.64 15.11 -6.05
C GLN A 395 12.31 14.46 -4.70
N LEU A 396 11.90 13.17 -4.69
CA LEU A 396 11.50 12.46 -3.47
C LEU A 396 12.74 11.98 -2.68
N ASP A 397 12.64 12.04 -1.36
CA ASP A 397 13.60 11.36 -0.47
C ASP A 397 13.14 9.90 -0.25
N PRO A 398 13.91 8.91 -0.75
CA PRO A 398 13.51 7.50 -0.59
C PRO A 398 13.33 7.04 0.86
N GLY A 399 13.94 7.72 1.82
CA GLY A 399 13.82 7.39 3.24
C GLY A 399 12.57 7.96 3.92
N VAL A 400 11.87 8.90 3.27
CA VAL A 400 10.73 9.63 3.84
C VAL A 400 9.50 9.56 2.95
N ASP A 401 9.69 9.64 1.62
CA ASP A 401 8.60 9.79 0.66
C ASP A 401 8.28 8.50 -0.09
N ILE A 402 8.81 7.35 0.36
CA ILE A 402 8.49 6.03 -0.20
C ILE A 402 8.03 5.10 0.92
N PHE A 403 6.76 4.72 0.88
CA PHE A 403 6.16 3.75 1.80
C PHE A 403 6.14 2.36 1.16
N SER A 404 6.91 1.42 1.74
CA SER A 404 6.97 0.03 1.31
C SER A 404 6.10 -0.83 2.24
N VAL A 405 4.80 -0.90 1.93
CA VAL A 405 3.79 -1.61 2.74
C VAL A 405 4.14 -3.10 2.86
N GLY A 406 4.58 -3.74 1.77
CA GLY A 406 4.95 -5.16 1.79
C GLY A 406 6.15 -5.47 2.65
N ALA A 407 7.13 -4.55 2.75
CA ALA A 407 8.27 -4.71 3.64
C ALA A 407 7.88 -4.64 5.12
N SER A 408 6.79 -3.95 5.44
CA SER A 408 6.29 -3.75 6.79
C SER A 408 5.22 -4.77 7.18
N CYS A 409 4.24 -5.02 6.29
CA CYS A 409 3.08 -5.87 6.55
C CYS A 409 3.22 -7.31 6.01
N GLY A 410 4.39 -7.67 5.47
CA GLY A 410 4.60 -8.98 4.87
C GLY A 410 3.86 -9.17 3.55
N ASN A 411 3.98 -10.38 3.00
CA ASN A 411 3.30 -10.75 1.75
C ASN A 411 1.93 -11.36 2.06
N CYS A 412 0.89 -10.70 1.59
CA CYS A 412 -0.48 -11.17 1.64
C CYS A 412 -1.23 -10.87 0.32
N GLY A 413 -0.56 -11.05 -0.81
CA GLY A 413 -1.15 -10.92 -2.15
C GLY A 413 -1.83 -9.57 -2.38
N ALA A 414 -3.07 -9.59 -2.88
CA ALA A 414 -3.86 -8.39 -3.17
C ALA A 414 -4.13 -7.51 -1.94
N VAL A 415 -4.10 -8.05 -0.72
CA VAL A 415 -4.27 -7.29 0.52
C VAL A 415 -3.20 -6.21 0.62
N THR A 416 -1.94 -6.57 0.37
CA THR A 416 -0.82 -5.62 0.45
C THR A 416 -0.98 -4.48 -0.57
N TRP A 417 -1.47 -4.79 -1.77
CA TRP A 417 -1.74 -3.77 -2.80
C TRP A 417 -2.88 -2.83 -2.42
N LEU A 418 -4.04 -3.38 -1.99
CA LEU A 418 -5.15 -2.53 -1.56
C LEU A 418 -4.81 -1.72 -0.30
N THR A 419 -4.01 -2.27 0.60
CA THR A 419 -3.48 -1.53 1.76
C THR A 419 -2.63 -0.34 1.31
N ALA A 420 -1.74 -0.52 0.31
CA ALA A 420 -0.95 0.57 -0.25
C ALA A 420 -1.84 1.66 -0.88
N LEU A 421 -2.91 1.28 -1.57
CA LEU A 421 -3.88 2.24 -2.13
C LEU A 421 -4.68 2.97 -1.04
N ALA A 422 -5.06 2.28 0.04
CA ALA A 422 -5.76 2.88 1.17
C ALA A 422 -4.89 3.91 1.90
N VAL A 423 -3.61 3.59 2.12
CA VAL A 423 -2.62 4.54 2.66
C VAL A 423 -2.42 5.71 1.70
N ALA A 424 -2.30 5.45 0.40
CA ALA A 424 -2.16 6.49 -0.62
C ALA A 424 -3.35 7.45 -0.66
N ARG A 425 -4.58 6.92 -0.50
CA ARG A 425 -5.79 7.77 -0.36
C ARG A 425 -5.68 8.69 0.84
N GLN A 426 -5.26 8.16 1.99
CA GLN A 426 -5.07 8.94 3.22
C GLN A 426 -4.00 10.03 3.06
N GLU A 427 -2.87 9.68 2.44
CA GLU A 427 -1.78 10.63 2.17
C GLU A 427 -2.18 11.71 1.14
N ALA A 428 -2.94 11.33 0.10
CA ALA A 428 -3.46 12.29 -0.87
C ALA A 428 -4.42 13.29 -0.23
N GLU A 429 -5.25 12.84 0.71
CA GLU A 429 -6.17 13.69 1.47
C GLU A 429 -5.42 14.64 2.42
N SER A 430 -4.47 14.12 3.20
CA SER A 430 -3.75 14.90 4.22
C SER A 430 -2.77 15.89 3.60
N ARG A 431 -2.01 15.47 2.56
CA ARG A 431 -1.01 16.30 1.88
C ARG A 431 -1.60 17.19 0.80
N LYS A 432 -2.85 16.96 0.36
CA LYS A 432 -3.47 17.61 -0.80
C LYS A 432 -2.60 17.49 -2.05
N ALA A 433 -2.00 16.34 -2.28
CA ALA A 433 -0.97 16.10 -3.28
C ALA A 433 -1.23 14.82 -4.09
N VAL A 434 -0.49 14.65 -5.18
CA VAL A 434 -0.54 13.45 -6.02
C VAL A 434 0.33 12.37 -5.42
N ILE A 435 -0.22 11.17 -5.29
CA ILE A 435 0.46 9.97 -4.80
C ILE A 435 0.56 8.96 -5.95
N LEU A 436 1.75 8.44 -6.18
CA LEU A 436 1.99 7.34 -7.11
C LEU A 436 1.91 6.02 -6.34
N CYS A 437 1.04 5.12 -6.78
CA CYS A 437 0.92 3.80 -6.18
C CYS A 437 1.56 2.76 -7.09
N ILE A 438 2.41 1.89 -6.53
CA ILE A 438 3.16 0.87 -7.28
C ILE A 438 2.91 -0.51 -6.68
N SER A 439 2.53 -1.48 -7.53
CA SER A 439 2.47 -2.89 -7.19
C SER A 439 3.52 -3.67 -7.97
N ASN A 440 4.44 -4.29 -7.25
CA ASN A 440 5.47 -5.15 -7.82
C ASN A 440 5.77 -6.41 -6.98
N LEU A 441 4.92 -6.68 -5.99
CA LEU A 441 5.04 -7.85 -5.11
C LEU A 441 4.90 -9.17 -5.87
N ASP A 442 3.94 -9.25 -6.80
CA ASP A 442 3.72 -10.41 -7.65
C ASP A 442 4.94 -10.70 -8.54
N PRO A 443 5.31 -11.99 -8.77
CA PRO A 443 6.48 -12.34 -9.58
C PRO A 443 6.38 -11.93 -11.06
N PHE A 444 5.17 -11.73 -11.59
CA PHE A 444 4.95 -11.43 -13.02
C PHE A 444 4.22 -10.12 -13.24
N ARG A 445 3.28 -9.76 -12.38
CA ARG A 445 2.39 -8.62 -12.59
C ARG A 445 2.98 -7.34 -12.05
N ARG A 446 2.68 -6.23 -12.76
CA ARG A 446 2.99 -4.86 -12.34
C ARG A 446 1.75 -4.01 -12.54
N ASP A 447 1.36 -3.31 -11.48
CA ASP A 447 0.26 -2.35 -11.53
C ASP A 447 0.75 -1.00 -11.01
N VAL A 448 0.26 0.07 -11.63
CA VAL A 448 0.52 1.44 -11.22
C VAL A 448 -0.79 2.18 -11.17
N ALA A 449 -1.04 2.90 -10.09
CA ALA A 449 -2.20 3.77 -9.96
C ALA A 449 -1.78 5.19 -9.57
N VAL A 450 -2.55 6.18 -9.99
CA VAL A 450 -2.34 7.57 -9.62
C VAL A 450 -3.56 8.04 -8.82
N ILE A 451 -3.31 8.46 -7.58
CA ILE A 451 -4.31 9.07 -6.71
C ILE A 451 -3.96 10.54 -6.55
N GLY A 452 -4.93 11.40 -6.84
CA GLY A 452 -4.77 12.85 -6.72
C GLY A 452 -5.71 13.43 -5.67
N PRO A 453 -5.47 14.67 -5.23
CA PRO A 453 -6.41 15.41 -4.39
C PRO A 453 -7.72 15.63 -5.13
N ALA A 454 -8.78 15.97 -4.40
CA ALA A 454 -10.04 16.35 -4.98
C ALA A 454 -9.84 17.43 -6.06
N ALA A 455 -10.60 17.32 -7.14
CA ALA A 455 -10.64 18.40 -8.13
C ALA A 455 -11.22 19.65 -7.45
N ALA A 456 -10.56 20.79 -7.59
CA ALA A 456 -11.12 22.06 -7.16
C ALA A 456 -12.46 22.25 -7.90
N VAL A 457 -13.57 22.37 -7.15
CA VAL A 457 -14.86 22.71 -7.74
C VAL A 457 -14.70 24.11 -8.36
N PRO A 458 -14.90 24.27 -9.67
CA PRO A 458 -14.88 25.62 -10.23
C PRO A 458 -16.03 26.41 -9.59
N VAL A 459 -15.68 27.50 -8.91
CA VAL A 459 -16.61 28.45 -8.29
C VAL A 459 -17.35 29.21 -9.40
#